data_cf9ef7bbc9324e13756231c9483ae209
#
_entry.id   cf9ef7bbc9324e13756231c9483ae209
#
_cell.length_a   1.000
_cell.length_b   1.000
_cell.length_c   1.000
_cell.angle_alpha   90.00
_cell.angle_beta   90.00
_cell.angle_gamma   90.00
#
_symmetry.space_group_name_H-M   'P 1'
#
loop_
_entity.id
_entity.type
_entity.pdbx_description
1 polymer ?
#
loop_
_entity_poly.entity_id
_entity_poly.type
_entity_poly.pdbx_seq_one_letter_code
_entity_poly.pdbx_strand_id
1 'polypeptide(L)'
;MKVLFINLDKGEYKISDIDSQGIISLGLKIHNEYESWKKDIYDPSVPFIFGLGPFVGGKLFGVHRMVAIFKSPLTRTLHFSSIGGVGYKFMGSGIDVIVIIGYSKEPSVIFISPDNVKIESINYVNSYKNYKGVYAFSRYLLEKYNDFFLNYNARAVVVGEGSVYTYNGNLFSFDIFNREFRMGSEDFSGRGGAGSSLFKGHNILGIVSGGNYKYRYEKANDFQLINKIFLEKFGKGYIDVINEKTKKYKYDPETKSGGTFGENYILYKELLPLFGYKSIYYPKELRRKHYENIIELFWKPFQEEVFIKSKSWFTCGDLCNVACKKVYKGKKVDYEPFHSLGPFIGNYIFEEALKLVDLVDQYGMDVIEVGYVISWLFDLVENKLLGPGEIGLNEYPIFNFENFDPKNDSYKNSKIAEKIIEGLIKKNNEILSLISEKGIRVSSKILNEKYKERIKDNKFNDYVVYASFGNEGYITPNLYWSPGMVAPMYILGKYWTDYSNSFARPEIFARSSYGRAINESLIEDLGICRFYRGVYEPVLDKLYKEITGKDLDKNLYKEIAEYSIKANAEPVLWESKRAMDLVSTMCRELNSNDWKFEKYEDYVEWWKEFKESLDKYLGLKN
;
A
#
# COMPACT_ATOMS: atom_id res chain seq x y z
N MET A 1 -18.12 -10.52 -16.05
CA MET A 1 -17.15 -9.43 -16.16
C MET A 1 -16.60 -9.43 -17.58
N LYS A 2 -16.54 -8.25 -18.21
CA LYS A 2 -15.96 -8.08 -19.54
C LYS A 2 -14.44 -7.90 -19.42
N VAL A 3 -13.68 -8.87 -19.91
CA VAL A 3 -12.23 -8.98 -19.72
C VAL A 3 -11.52 -8.73 -21.05
N LEU A 4 -10.63 -7.73 -21.06
CA LEU A 4 -9.74 -7.42 -22.17
C LEU A 4 -8.40 -8.10 -21.96
N PHE A 5 -8.09 -9.10 -22.77
CA PHE A 5 -6.77 -9.74 -22.82
C PHE A 5 -5.91 -9.05 -23.87
N ILE A 6 -4.71 -8.60 -23.49
CA ILE A 6 -3.72 -7.98 -24.36
C ILE A 6 -2.47 -8.86 -24.37
N ASN A 7 -2.07 -9.32 -25.56
CA ASN A 7 -0.82 -10.01 -25.78
C ASN A 7 0.17 -9.07 -26.50
N LEU A 8 1.14 -8.57 -25.75
CA LEU A 8 2.11 -7.59 -26.24
C LEU A 8 3.10 -8.17 -27.27
N ASP A 9 3.46 -9.44 -27.15
CA ASP A 9 4.37 -10.11 -28.08
C ASP A 9 3.78 -10.17 -29.50
N LYS A 10 2.45 -10.36 -29.57
CA LYS A 10 1.71 -10.48 -30.84
C LYS A 10 1.10 -9.16 -31.31
N GLY A 11 1.00 -8.16 -30.44
CA GLY A 11 0.27 -6.92 -30.70
C GLY A 11 -1.24 -7.14 -30.88
N GLU A 12 -1.80 -8.17 -30.25
CA GLU A 12 -3.20 -8.58 -30.38
C GLU A 12 -3.96 -8.39 -29.08
N TYR A 13 -5.27 -8.20 -29.19
CA TYR A 13 -6.16 -8.21 -28.05
C TYR A 13 -7.47 -8.95 -28.33
N LYS A 14 -8.09 -9.47 -27.30
CA LYS A 14 -9.43 -10.07 -27.37
C LYS A 14 -10.25 -9.66 -26.15
N ILE A 15 -11.56 -9.61 -26.32
CA ILE A 15 -12.51 -9.38 -25.24
C ILE A 15 -13.30 -10.66 -25.01
N SER A 16 -13.49 -11.03 -23.75
CA SER A 16 -14.26 -12.21 -23.34
C SER A 16 -15.12 -11.88 -22.13
N ASP A 17 -16.30 -12.47 -22.03
CA ASP A 17 -17.11 -12.39 -20.82
C ASP A 17 -16.77 -13.59 -19.90
N ILE A 18 -16.35 -13.29 -18.68
CA ILE A 18 -15.99 -14.30 -17.68
C ILE A 18 -16.84 -14.08 -16.43
N ASP A 19 -17.46 -15.14 -15.95
CA ASP A 19 -18.19 -15.07 -14.69
C ASP A 19 -17.24 -15.14 -13.51
N SER A 20 -17.35 -14.14 -12.62
CA SER A 20 -16.60 -14.05 -11.38
C SER A 20 -17.32 -13.16 -10.38
N GLN A 21 -17.08 -13.42 -9.10
CA GLN A 21 -17.61 -12.64 -8.00
C GLN A 21 -17.06 -11.22 -7.97
N GLY A 22 -15.75 -11.12 -8.09
CA GLY A 22 -15.03 -9.86 -8.02
C GLY A 22 -13.70 -9.94 -8.77
N ILE A 23 -12.88 -8.91 -8.56
CA ILE A 23 -11.64 -8.73 -9.32
C ILE A 23 -10.51 -9.64 -8.83
N ILE A 24 -10.39 -9.87 -7.51
CA ILE A 24 -9.35 -10.74 -6.96
C ILE A 24 -9.67 -12.20 -7.28
N SER A 25 -10.92 -12.60 -7.12
CA SER A 25 -11.41 -13.94 -7.49
C SER A 25 -11.10 -14.25 -8.96
N LEU A 26 -11.35 -13.29 -9.87
CA LEU A 26 -11.00 -13.45 -11.29
C LEU A 26 -9.49 -13.47 -11.51
N GLY A 27 -8.77 -12.55 -10.89
CA GLY A 27 -7.32 -12.45 -11.03
C GLY A 27 -6.62 -13.72 -10.56
N LEU A 28 -7.06 -14.29 -9.44
CA LEU A 28 -6.53 -15.53 -8.89
C LEU A 28 -6.77 -16.72 -9.83
N LYS A 29 -7.98 -16.79 -10.42
CA LYS A 29 -8.30 -17.80 -11.44
C LYS A 29 -7.35 -17.70 -12.64
N ILE A 30 -7.18 -16.50 -13.19
CA ILE A 30 -6.28 -16.26 -14.32
C ILE A 30 -4.83 -16.60 -13.96
N HIS A 31 -4.32 -16.17 -12.80
CA HIS A 31 -2.98 -16.53 -12.36
C HIS A 31 -2.78 -18.02 -12.16
N ASN A 32 -3.82 -18.76 -11.73
CA ASN A 32 -3.79 -20.21 -11.66
C ASN A 32 -3.75 -20.84 -13.05
N GLU A 33 -4.54 -20.38 -14.00
CA GLU A 33 -4.54 -20.86 -15.41
C GLU A 33 -3.18 -20.66 -16.10
N TYR A 34 -2.50 -19.53 -15.81
CA TYR A 34 -1.16 -19.22 -16.33
C TYR A 34 -0.02 -19.86 -15.52
N GLU A 35 -0.34 -20.60 -14.44
CA GLU A 35 0.63 -21.22 -13.53
C GLU A 35 1.73 -20.23 -13.05
N SER A 36 1.35 -19.00 -12.79
CA SER A 36 2.29 -17.90 -12.51
C SER A 36 3.16 -18.14 -11.26
N TRP A 37 2.75 -19.04 -10.36
CA TRP A 37 3.57 -19.43 -9.20
C TRP A 37 4.87 -20.12 -9.59
N LYS A 38 4.96 -20.77 -10.78
CA LYS A 38 6.14 -21.48 -11.29
C LYS A 38 7.16 -20.54 -11.95
N LYS A 39 6.78 -19.29 -12.25
CA LYS A 39 7.53 -18.37 -13.10
C LYS A 39 8.26 -17.32 -12.29
N ASP A 40 9.30 -16.73 -12.87
CA ASP A 40 10.00 -15.61 -12.25
C ASP A 40 9.10 -14.37 -12.10
N ILE A 41 9.48 -13.46 -11.20
CA ILE A 41 8.68 -12.29 -10.84
C ILE A 41 8.36 -11.40 -12.05
N TYR A 42 9.34 -11.21 -12.94
CA TYR A 42 9.21 -10.35 -14.12
C TYR A 42 9.12 -11.14 -15.43
N ASP A 43 8.75 -12.41 -15.36
CA ASP A 43 8.49 -13.21 -16.56
C ASP A 43 7.30 -12.61 -17.32
N PRO A 44 7.46 -12.24 -18.62
CA PRO A 44 6.39 -11.62 -19.40
C PRO A 44 5.11 -12.45 -19.55
N SER A 45 5.19 -13.76 -19.34
CA SER A 45 4.03 -14.63 -19.35
C SER A 45 3.25 -14.66 -18.02
N VAL A 46 3.73 -14.01 -16.98
CA VAL A 46 2.96 -13.77 -15.74
C VAL A 46 1.97 -12.65 -15.99
N PRO A 47 0.66 -12.85 -15.83
CA PRO A 47 -0.31 -11.81 -16.09
C PRO A 47 -0.15 -10.62 -15.13
N PHE A 48 -0.23 -9.39 -15.66
CA PHE A 48 -0.55 -8.20 -14.89
C PHE A 48 -2.02 -7.88 -15.09
N ILE A 49 -2.78 -7.83 -14.03
CA ILE A 49 -4.24 -7.68 -14.08
C ILE A 49 -4.64 -6.38 -13.39
N PHE A 50 -5.53 -5.62 -14.02
CA PHE A 50 -6.01 -4.36 -13.48
C PHE A 50 -7.53 -4.25 -13.72
N GLY A 51 -8.33 -4.18 -12.66
CA GLY A 51 -9.77 -4.33 -12.84
C GLY A 51 -10.64 -3.66 -11.78
N LEU A 52 -11.93 -3.69 -12.05
CA LEU A 52 -13.01 -3.04 -11.34
C LEU A 52 -13.85 -4.04 -10.55
N GLY A 53 -14.29 -3.65 -9.36
CA GLY A 53 -15.31 -4.39 -8.63
C GLY A 53 -16.70 -4.31 -9.29
N PRO A 54 -17.65 -5.16 -8.87
CA PRO A 54 -18.98 -5.26 -9.49
C PRO A 54 -19.87 -4.04 -9.27
N PHE A 55 -19.63 -3.24 -8.22
CA PHE A 55 -20.49 -2.10 -7.85
C PHE A 55 -20.08 -0.78 -8.46
N VAL A 56 -19.03 -0.75 -9.27
CA VAL A 56 -18.51 0.48 -9.88
C VAL A 56 -19.58 1.19 -10.69
N GLY A 57 -19.61 2.52 -10.61
CA GLY A 57 -20.57 3.38 -11.33
C GLY A 57 -21.92 3.55 -10.65
N GLY A 58 -22.27 2.75 -9.63
CA GLY A 58 -23.49 2.89 -8.86
C GLY A 58 -23.48 4.07 -7.87
N LYS A 59 -24.55 4.19 -7.08
CA LYS A 59 -24.71 5.22 -6.03
C LYS A 59 -24.05 4.87 -4.70
N LEU A 60 -23.38 3.73 -4.61
CA LEU A 60 -22.65 3.33 -3.41
C LEU A 60 -21.36 4.14 -3.29
N PHE A 61 -21.11 4.68 -2.10
CA PHE A 61 -19.91 5.44 -1.81
C PHE A 61 -18.70 4.52 -1.60
N GLY A 62 -17.54 4.90 -2.12
CA GLY A 62 -16.28 4.21 -1.88
C GLY A 62 -16.15 2.82 -2.53
N VAL A 63 -16.92 2.51 -3.57
CA VAL A 63 -16.90 1.21 -4.26
C VAL A 63 -16.31 1.28 -5.68
N HIS A 64 -15.59 2.36 -5.98
CA HIS A 64 -15.11 2.65 -7.32
C HIS A 64 -13.59 2.48 -7.46
N ARG A 65 -12.97 1.75 -6.55
CA ARG A 65 -11.53 1.50 -6.64
C ARG A 65 -11.21 0.52 -7.75
N MET A 66 -10.10 0.76 -8.41
CA MET A 66 -9.49 -0.19 -9.32
C MET A 66 -8.40 -0.96 -8.60
N VAL A 67 -8.29 -2.27 -8.85
CA VAL A 67 -7.36 -3.16 -8.16
C VAL A 67 -6.37 -3.75 -9.15
N ALA A 68 -5.09 -3.56 -8.87
CA ALA A 68 -4.00 -4.25 -9.56
C ALA A 68 -3.73 -5.59 -8.87
N ILE A 69 -3.59 -6.66 -9.66
CA ILE A 69 -3.26 -8.01 -9.20
C ILE A 69 -2.05 -8.45 -10.00
N PHE A 70 -0.99 -8.79 -9.30
CA PHE A 70 0.30 -9.08 -9.91
C PHE A 70 1.16 -9.94 -9.00
N LYS A 71 2.15 -10.62 -9.56
CA LYS A 71 3.19 -11.28 -8.76
C LYS A 71 4.17 -10.21 -8.25
N SER A 72 4.24 -10.09 -6.94
CA SER A 72 4.97 -9.01 -6.28
C SER A 72 6.47 -9.28 -6.17
N PRO A 73 7.33 -8.34 -6.55
CA PRO A 73 8.76 -8.43 -6.30
C PRO A 73 9.12 -8.34 -4.81
N LEU A 74 8.20 -7.85 -3.98
CA LEU A 74 8.36 -7.73 -2.53
C LEU A 74 7.99 -9.03 -1.82
N THR A 75 6.76 -9.51 -2.04
CA THR A 75 6.19 -10.65 -1.29
C THR A 75 6.43 -12.01 -1.94
N ARG A 76 6.89 -12.04 -3.19
CA ARG A 76 7.13 -13.22 -4.03
C ARG A 76 5.87 -14.06 -4.34
N THR A 77 4.71 -13.60 -3.93
CA THR A 77 3.40 -14.16 -4.23
C THR A 77 2.49 -13.13 -4.88
N LEU A 78 1.20 -13.44 -5.04
CA LEU A 78 0.24 -12.46 -5.54
C LEU A 78 0.07 -11.32 -4.54
N HIS A 79 -0.03 -10.12 -5.09
CA HIS A 79 -0.29 -8.90 -4.35
C HIS A 79 -1.47 -8.16 -4.97
N PHE A 80 -2.31 -7.60 -4.11
CA PHE A 80 -3.47 -6.82 -4.51
C PHE A 80 -3.29 -5.39 -4.03
N SER A 81 -3.27 -4.45 -4.95
CA SER A 81 -3.07 -3.05 -4.61
C SER A 81 -4.08 -2.16 -5.32
N SER A 82 -4.92 -1.50 -4.55
CA SER A 82 -6.01 -0.69 -5.08
C SER A 82 -5.61 0.78 -5.24
N ILE A 83 -6.19 1.44 -6.24
CA ILE A 83 -6.04 2.86 -6.51
C ILE A 83 -7.41 3.52 -6.62
N GLY A 84 -7.59 4.67 -5.95
CA GLY A 84 -8.85 5.41 -5.94
C GLY A 84 -9.01 6.35 -7.12
N GLY A 85 -10.26 6.66 -7.45
CA GLY A 85 -10.65 7.62 -8.49
C GLY A 85 -10.51 7.13 -9.93
N VAL A 86 -9.74 6.10 -10.15
CA VAL A 86 -9.47 5.54 -11.48
C VAL A 86 -10.67 4.77 -12.01
N GLY A 87 -11.26 3.93 -11.18
CA GLY A 87 -12.32 3.01 -11.59
C GLY A 87 -13.53 3.71 -12.19
N TYR A 88 -13.90 4.87 -11.65
CA TYR A 88 -15.03 5.66 -12.16
C TYR A 88 -14.84 6.16 -13.60
N LYS A 89 -13.58 6.39 -14.01
CA LYS A 89 -13.25 6.79 -15.38
C LYS A 89 -13.02 5.59 -16.30
N PHE A 90 -12.32 4.58 -15.82
CA PHE A 90 -11.98 3.38 -16.58
C PHE A 90 -13.22 2.56 -16.98
N MET A 91 -14.25 2.51 -16.11
CA MET A 91 -15.51 1.86 -16.47
C MET A 91 -16.14 2.43 -17.76
N GLY A 92 -15.83 3.67 -18.12
CA GLY A 92 -16.33 4.34 -19.31
C GLY A 92 -16.01 3.61 -20.61
N SER A 93 -14.91 2.84 -20.66
CA SER A 93 -14.56 2.01 -21.81
C SER A 93 -15.49 0.79 -22.00
N GLY A 94 -16.30 0.44 -20.99
CA GLY A 94 -17.09 -0.79 -21.00
C GLY A 94 -16.28 -2.04 -20.69
N ILE A 95 -15.00 -1.91 -20.34
CA ILE A 95 -14.12 -3.02 -19.92
C ILE A 95 -14.05 -3.04 -18.39
N ASP A 96 -14.25 -4.22 -17.80
CA ASP A 96 -14.18 -4.39 -16.36
C ASP A 96 -12.79 -4.76 -15.89
N VAL A 97 -12.07 -5.56 -16.68
CA VAL A 97 -10.74 -6.09 -16.33
C VAL A 97 -9.82 -6.07 -17.53
N ILE A 98 -8.59 -5.62 -17.32
CA ILE A 98 -7.50 -5.62 -18.28
C ILE A 98 -6.49 -6.66 -17.82
N VAL A 99 -6.12 -7.58 -18.70
CA VAL A 99 -5.10 -8.62 -18.49
C VAL A 99 -4.00 -8.41 -19.50
N ILE A 100 -2.78 -8.19 -19.03
CA ILE A 100 -1.61 -7.93 -19.88
C ILE A 100 -0.64 -9.10 -19.74
N ILE A 101 -0.22 -9.68 -20.87
CA ILE A 101 0.84 -10.68 -21.00
C ILE A 101 1.77 -10.31 -22.14
N GLY A 102 2.97 -10.90 -22.14
CA GLY A 102 4.00 -10.60 -23.13
C GLY A 102 4.77 -9.32 -22.81
N TYR A 103 5.69 -8.95 -23.68
CA TYR A 103 6.62 -7.83 -23.49
C TYR A 103 6.59 -6.88 -24.68
N SER A 104 6.37 -5.61 -24.46
CA SER A 104 6.45 -4.60 -25.53
C SER A 104 7.91 -4.36 -25.92
N LYS A 105 8.22 -4.37 -27.23
CA LYS A 105 9.57 -4.14 -27.73
C LYS A 105 10.14 -2.80 -27.31
N GLU A 106 9.28 -1.78 -27.31
CA GLU A 106 9.60 -0.42 -26.86
C GLU A 106 8.74 -0.04 -25.65
N PRO A 107 9.19 0.84 -24.76
CA PRO A 107 8.37 1.36 -23.69
C PRO A 107 7.07 1.93 -24.26
N SER A 108 5.92 1.52 -23.72
CA SER A 108 4.63 1.80 -24.36
C SER A 108 3.56 2.21 -23.34
N VAL A 109 2.54 2.92 -23.85
CA VAL A 109 1.30 3.24 -23.14
C VAL A 109 0.12 2.61 -23.87
N ILE A 110 -0.79 2.01 -23.11
CA ILE A 110 -2.01 1.38 -23.63
C ILE A 110 -3.17 2.38 -23.53
N PHE A 111 -3.83 2.66 -24.65
CA PHE A 111 -5.02 3.51 -24.74
C PHE A 111 -6.25 2.63 -24.99
N ILE A 112 -7.26 2.76 -24.13
CA ILE A 112 -8.49 1.95 -24.17
C ILE A 112 -9.70 2.88 -24.22
N SER A 113 -10.47 2.77 -25.30
CA SER A 113 -11.77 3.42 -25.48
C SER A 113 -12.86 2.37 -25.71
N PRO A 114 -14.16 2.75 -25.76
CA PRO A 114 -15.24 1.81 -26.08
C PRO A 114 -15.05 1.09 -27.42
N ASP A 115 -14.38 1.74 -28.38
CA ASP A 115 -14.30 1.30 -29.76
C ASP A 115 -12.94 0.72 -30.14
N ASN A 116 -11.88 1.00 -29.37
CA ASN A 116 -10.52 0.65 -29.77
C ASN A 116 -9.56 0.45 -28.59
N VAL A 117 -8.57 -0.42 -28.82
CA VAL A 117 -7.40 -0.60 -27.96
C VAL A 117 -6.15 -0.32 -28.79
N LYS A 118 -5.34 0.65 -28.38
CA LYS A 118 -4.11 1.04 -29.06
C LYS A 118 -2.92 0.93 -28.10
N ILE A 119 -1.85 0.28 -28.54
CA ILE A 119 -0.56 0.25 -27.84
C ILE A 119 0.34 1.22 -28.59
N GLU A 120 0.88 2.23 -27.89
CA GLU A 120 1.68 3.27 -28.48
C GLU A 120 3.04 3.38 -27.80
N SER A 121 4.10 3.30 -28.61
CA SER A 121 5.47 3.47 -28.14
C SER A 121 5.72 4.92 -27.71
N ILE A 122 6.11 5.11 -26.47
CA ILE A 122 6.29 6.43 -25.83
C ILE A 122 7.48 6.35 -24.89
N ASN A 123 8.45 7.24 -25.07
CA ASN A 123 9.55 7.38 -24.12
C ASN A 123 9.07 8.05 -22.82
N TYR A 124 9.60 7.59 -21.70
CA TYR A 124 9.36 8.22 -20.43
C TYR A 124 9.88 9.66 -20.39
N VAL A 125 9.05 10.58 -19.90
CA VAL A 125 9.37 12.00 -19.77
C VAL A 125 9.41 12.36 -18.30
N ASN A 126 10.59 12.51 -17.73
CA ASN A 126 10.79 12.78 -16.29
C ASN A 126 10.77 14.27 -15.91
N SER A 127 10.76 15.17 -16.91
CA SER A 127 10.65 16.62 -16.70
C SER A 127 9.84 17.23 -17.83
N TYR A 128 8.77 17.92 -17.50
CA TYR A 128 7.89 18.58 -18.47
C TYR A 128 7.25 19.82 -17.86
N LYS A 129 7.50 21.00 -18.47
CA LYS A 129 7.12 22.29 -17.90
C LYS A 129 7.64 22.42 -16.44
N ASN A 130 6.78 22.68 -15.49
CA ASN A 130 7.12 22.83 -14.07
C ASN A 130 6.96 21.53 -13.26
N TYR A 131 6.71 20.40 -13.93
CA TYR A 131 6.50 19.10 -13.30
C TYR A 131 7.74 18.20 -13.44
N LYS A 132 7.89 17.28 -12.49
CA LYS A 132 8.94 16.26 -12.50
C LYS A 132 8.34 14.87 -12.29
N GLY A 133 9.07 13.83 -12.72
CA GLY A 133 8.72 12.43 -12.49
C GLY A 133 7.34 12.05 -13.02
N VAL A 134 6.57 11.30 -12.25
CA VAL A 134 5.21 10.84 -12.63
C VAL A 134 4.26 11.99 -12.95
N TYR A 135 4.43 13.14 -12.32
CA TYR A 135 3.63 14.33 -12.59
C TYR A 135 3.94 14.90 -13.98
N ALA A 136 5.23 14.96 -14.34
CA ALA A 136 5.68 15.39 -15.67
C ALA A 136 5.17 14.45 -16.75
N PHE A 137 5.31 13.15 -16.57
CA PHE A 137 4.87 12.16 -17.53
C PHE A 137 3.34 12.18 -17.72
N SER A 138 2.58 12.28 -16.63
CA SER A 138 1.12 12.42 -16.71
C SER A 138 0.71 13.71 -17.44
N ARG A 139 1.39 14.83 -17.19
CA ARG A 139 1.12 16.11 -17.87
C ARG A 139 1.45 16.05 -19.36
N TYR A 140 2.57 15.44 -19.70
CA TYR A 140 2.97 15.21 -21.10
C TYR A 140 1.91 14.39 -21.86
N LEU A 141 1.42 13.28 -21.25
CA LEU A 141 0.38 12.45 -21.84
C LEU A 141 -0.92 13.24 -22.03
N LEU A 142 -1.35 13.99 -21.02
CA LEU A 142 -2.56 14.80 -21.08
C LEU A 142 -2.52 15.82 -22.22
N GLU A 143 -1.40 16.49 -22.44
CA GLU A 143 -1.27 17.49 -23.50
C GLU A 143 -1.08 16.86 -24.87
N LYS A 144 -0.24 15.84 -24.98
CA LYS A 144 0.01 15.15 -26.26
C LYS A 144 -1.22 14.44 -26.81
N TYR A 145 -2.04 13.86 -25.92
CA TYR A 145 -3.24 13.09 -26.26
C TYR A 145 -4.51 13.78 -25.78
N ASN A 146 -4.52 15.11 -25.76
CA ASN A 146 -5.61 15.92 -25.23
C ASN A 146 -6.99 15.55 -25.80
N ASP A 147 -7.08 15.28 -27.10
CA ASP A 147 -8.33 14.88 -27.74
C ASP A 147 -8.87 13.54 -27.19
N PHE A 148 -8.00 12.58 -26.93
CA PHE A 148 -8.40 11.32 -26.31
C PHE A 148 -8.97 11.56 -24.89
N PHE A 149 -8.26 12.35 -24.09
CA PHE A 149 -8.73 12.66 -22.73
C PHE A 149 -10.07 13.40 -22.72
N LEU A 150 -10.30 14.30 -23.65
CA LEU A 150 -11.54 15.05 -23.76
C LEU A 150 -12.69 14.19 -24.30
N ASN A 151 -12.48 13.52 -25.43
CA ASN A 151 -13.52 12.76 -26.10
C ASN A 151 -14.03 11.59 -25.25
N TYR A 152 -13.15 10.96 -24.49
CA TYR A 152 -13.50 9.81 -23.66
C TYR A 152 -13.55 10.10 -22.16
N ASN A 153 -13.44 11.38 -21.73
CA ASN A 153 -13.37 11.72 -20.30
C ASN A 153 -12.37 10.81 -19.56
N ALA A 154 -11.22 10.57 -20.19
CA ALA A 154 -10.26 9.56 -19.80
C ALA A 154 -9.44 9.96 -18.57
N ARG A 155 -8.81 8.96 -17.95
CA ARG A 155 -7.82 9.10 -16.87
C ARG A 155 -6.64 8.19 -17.17
N ALA A 156 -5.45 8.62 -16.77
CA ALA A 156 -4.22 7.84 -16.92
C ALA A 156 -3.82 7.20 -15.59
N VAL A 157 -3.27 6.00 -15.67
CA VAL A 157 -2.47 5.36 -14.63
C VAL A 157 -1.08 5.16 -15.20
N VAL A 158 -0.05 5.70 -14.54
CA VAL A 158 1.32 5.68 -15.04
C VAL A 158 2.30 5.15 -14.00
N VAL A 159 3.50 4.78 -14.44
CA VAL A 159 4.63 4.41 -13.60
C VAL A 159 5.72 5.47 -13.64
N GLY A 160 6.57 5.50 -12.61
CA GLY A 160 7.71 6.42 -12.52
C GLY A 160 9.07 5.72 -12.64
N GLU A 161 10.13 6.48 -12.47
CA GLU A 161 11.52 5.98 -12.45
C GLU A 161 11.74 4.90 -11.40
N GLY A 162 11.01 4.97 -10.27
CA GLY A 162 10.99 3.92 -9.26
C GLY A 162 10.63 2.54 -9.82
N SER A 163 9.71 2.48 -10.79
CA SER A 163 9.34 1.23 -11.47
C SER A 163 10.42 0.71 -12.40
N VAL A 164 11.17 1.60 -13.00
CA VAL A 164 12.28 1.25 -13.90
C VAL A 164 13.47 0.70 -13.11
N TYR A 165 13.85 1.39 -12.05
CA TYR A 165 15.13 1.16 -11.36
C TYR A 165 15.02 0.38 -10.07
N THR A 166 13.84 0.27 -9.44
CA THR A 166 13.68 -0.39 -8.14
C THR A 166 12.68 -1.53 -8.18
N TYR A 167 12.58 -2.29 -7.09
CA TYR A 167 11.57 -3.34 -6.89
C TYR A 167 10.24 -2.77 -6.36
N ASN A 168 10.22 -1.56 -5.84
CA ASN A 168 9.10 -0.98 -5.09
C ASN A 168 8.40 0.19 -5.80
N GLY A 169 8.51 0.24 -7.13
CA GLY A 169 7.77 1.21 -7.94
C GLY A 169 6.25 1.00 -7.86
N ASN A 170 5.51 2.10 -7.86
CA ASN A 170 4.05 2.10 -7.72
C ASN A 170 3.33 2.52 -9.00
N LEU A 171 1.99 2.42 -9.00
CA LEU A 171 1.12 3.02 -10.00
C LEU A 171 0.59 4.35 -9.47
N PHE A 172 0.53 5.33 -10.34
CA PHE A 172 0.15 6.70 -10.02
C PHE A 172 -0.96 7.21 -10.93
N SER A 173 -1.87 8.04 -10.39
CA SER A 173 -2.94 8.66 -11.16
C SER A 173 -3.41 9.98 -10.57
N PHE A 174 -3.75 10.93 -11.44
CA PHE A 174 -4.44 12.17 -11.12
C PHE A 174 -5.87 12.19 -11.62
N ASP A 175 -6.77 12.90 -10.92
CA ASP A 175 -8.03 13.34 -11.49
C ASP A 175 -7.83 14.56 -12.39
N ILE A 176 -8.57 14.60 -13.50
CA ILE A 176 -8.50 15.66 -14.51
C ILE A 176 -9.85 16.36 -14.55
N PHE A 177 -9.85 17.68 -14.43
CA PHE A 177 -11.02 18.52 -14.55
C PHE A 177 -10.70 19.76 -15.38
N ASN A 178 -11.51 20.07 -16.37
CA ASN A 178 -11.29 21.19 -17.29
C ASN A 178 -9.88 21.25 -17.90
N ARG A 179 -9.35 20.12 -18.36
CA ARG A 179 -8.00 19.96 -18.96
C ARG A 179 -6.83 20.21 -18.00
N GLU A 180 -7.11 20.34 -16.70
CA GLU A 180 -6.09 20.55 -15.70
C GLU A 180 -6.11 19.46 -14.63
N PHE A 181 -4.98 19.23 -14.00
CA PHE A 181 -4.91 18.35 -12.83
C PHE A 181 -5.64 18.96 -11.66
N ARG A 182 -6.51 18.19 -11.04
CA ARG A 182 -7.05 18.52 -9.73
C ARG A 182 -6.01 18.21 -8.68
N MET A 183 -5.16 19.20 -8.36
CA MET A 183 -4.07 19.03 -7.39
C MET A 183 -4.60 18.56 -6.03
N GLY A 184 -3.94 17.55 -5.45
CA GLY A 184 -4.38 16.86 -4.22
C GLY A 184 -5.32 15.67 -4.46
N SER A 185 -5.69 15.38 -5.70
CA SER A 185 -6.47 14.18 -6.07
C SER A 185 -5.60 12.97 -6.41
N GLU A 186 -4.28 13.15 -6.34
CA GLU A 186 -3.35 12.06 -6.63
C GLU A 186 -3.63 10.85 -5.74
N ASP A 187 -3.58 9.68 -6.35
CA ASP A 187 -3.64 8.40 -5.64
C ASP A 187 -2.63 7.42 -6.22
N PHE A 188 -2.24 6.48 -5.37
CA PHE A 188 -1.22 5.50 -5.68
C PHE A 188 -1.73 4.09 -5.36
N SER A 189 -1.42 3.14 -6.24
CA SER A 189 -1.33 1.74 -5.88
C SER A 189 0.05 1.56 -5.25
N GLY A 190 0.17 1.95 -3.98
CA GLY A 190 1.43 2.40 -3.38
C GLY A 190 2.36 1.27 -2.94
N ARG A 191 1.86 0.06 -2.66
CA ARG A 191 2.65 -1.01 -2.07
C ARG A 191 2.76 -2.25 -2.94
N GLY A 192 3.77 -3.09 -2.68
CA GLY A 192 3.96 -4.39 -3.34
C GLY A 192 4.71 -4.35 -4.66
N GLY A 193 5.03 -3.16 -5.20
CA GLY A 193 5.80 -3.03 -6.43
C GLY A 193 4.98 -3.20 -7.72
N ALA A 194 3.71 -2.75 -7.72
CA ALA A 194 2.81 -2.85 -8.87
C ALA A 194 3.39 -2.22 -10.15
N GLY A 195 3.97 -1.03 -10.03
CA GLY A 195 4.61 -0.34 -11.16
C GLY A 195 5.85 -1.08 -11.66
N SER A 196 6.67 -1.61 -10.74
CA SER A 196 7.83 -2.41 -11.11
C SER A 196 7.43 -3.70 -11.85
N SER A 197 6.35 -4.38 -11.42
CA SER A 197 5.82 -5.56 -12.11
C SER A 197 5.29 -5.20 -13.50
N LEU A 198 4.57 -4.09 -13.65
CA LEU A 198 4.03 -3.65 -14.93
C LEU A 198 5.16 -3.25 -15.91
N PHE A 199 6.14 -2.48 -15.45
CA PHE A 199 7.22 -2.03 -16.33
C PHE A 199 8.23 -3.14 -16.63
N LYS A 200 8.81 -3.76 -15.61
CA LYS A 200 9.88 -4.76 -15.81
C LYS A 200 9.36 -6.06 -16.43
N GLY A 201 8.12 -6.45 -16.14
CA GLY A 201 7.49 -7.63 -16.72
C GLY A 201 6.94 -7.42 -18.12
N HIS A 202 6.52 -6.20 -18.48
CA HIS A 202 5.75 -5.97 -19.70
C HIS A 202 6.20 -4.76 -20.53
N ASN A 203 7.13 -3.93 -20.02
CA ASN A 203 7.60 -2.68 -20.64
C ASN A 203 6.48 -1.66 -20.91
N ILE A 204 5.50 -1.59 -19.99
CA ILE A 204 4.37 -0.67 -20.05
C ILE A 204 4.56 0.48 -19.06
N LEU A 205 4.54 1.71 -19.58
CA LEU A 205 4.67 2.95 -18.81
C LEU A 205 3.34 3.49 -18.28
N GLY A 206 2.22 3.03 -18.84
CA GLY A 206 0.92 3.48 -18.38
C GLY A 206 -0.25 2.90 -19.16
N ILE A 207 -1.44 3.13 -18.60
CA ILE A 207 -2.72 2.76 -19.20
C ILE A 207 -3.62 4.00 -19.12
N VAL A 208 -4.18 4.41 -20.26
CA VAL A 208 -5.13 5.53 -20.37
C VAL A 208 -6.46 4.96 -20.80
N SER A 209 -7.52 5.20 -20.04
CA SER A 209 -8.83 4.64 -20.36
C SER A 209 -9.97 5.61 -20.01
N GLY A 210 -11.04 5.53 -20.78
CA GLY A 210 -12.26 6.30 -20.58
C GLY A 210 -13.36 5.97 -21.59
N GLY A 211 -14.48 6.65 -21.46
CA GLY A 211 -15.66 6.47 -22.31
C GLY A 211 -16.94 6.87 -21.60
N ASN A 212 -18.07 6.40 -22.11
CA ASN A 212 -19.40 6.82 -21.67
C ASN A 212 -20.21 5.72 -20.96
N TYR A 213 -19.62 4.55 -20.72
CA TYR A 213 -20.30 3.49 -19.99
C TYR A 213 -20.64 3.95 -18.57
N LYS A 214 -21.80 3.56 -18.03
CA LYS A 214 -22.27 4.13 -16.76
C LYS A 214 -22.17 3.16 -15.57
N TYR A 215 -22.73 1.96 -15.67
CA TYR A 215 -22.71 0.97 -14.56
C TYR A 215 -23.12 -0.41 -15.09
N ARG A 216 -22.66 -1.47 -14.40
CA ARG A 216 -22.92 -2.88 -14.77
C ARG A 216 -24.28 -3.35 -14.27
N TYR A 217 -24.63 -3.02 -13.03
CA TYR A 217 -25.87 -3.44 -12.39
C TYR A 217 -26.76 -2.24 -12.09
N GLU A 218 -27.97 -2.24 -12.67
CA GLU A 218 -28.95 -1.16 -12.43
C GLU A 218 -29.34 -1.04 -10.96
N LYS A 219 -29.44 -2.18 -10.25
CA LYS A 219 -29.74 -2.20 -8.82
C LYS A 219 -28.68 -1.52 -7.94
N ALA A 220 -27.42 -1.42 -8.38
CA ALA A 220 -26.40 -0.63 -7.70
C ALA A 220 -26.70 0.90 -7.75
N ASN A 221 -27.61 1.32 -8.60
CA ASN A 221 -28.10 2.69 -8.74
C ASN A 221 -29.48 2.91 -8.07
N ASP A 222 -30.08 1.85 -7.53
CA ASP A 222 -31.37 1.91 -6.83
C ASP A 222 -31.15 2.34 -5.37
N PHE A 223 -31.31 3.64 -5.15
CA PHE A 223 -31.15 4.21 -3.81
C PHE A 223 -32.19 3.71 -2.80
N GLN A 224 -33.42 3.38 -3.25
CA GLN A 224 -34.46 2.88 -2.35
C GLN A 224 -34.12 1.49 -1.84
N LEU A 225 -33.66 0.61 -2.75
CA LEU A 225 -33.19 -0.73 -2.38
C LEU A 225 -32.00 -0.66 -1.40
N ILE A 226 -30.99 0.16 -1.73
CA ILE A 226 -29.81 0.35 -0.87
C ILE A 226 -30.26 0.84 0.52
N ASN A 227 -31.08 1.90 0.58
CA ASN A 227 -31.54 2.47 1.83
C ASN A 227 -32.36 1.47 2.66
N LYS A 228 -33.20 0.64 2.04
CA LYS A 228 -33.96 -0.44 2.68
C LYS A 228 -33.02 -1.44 3.38
N ILE A 229 -31.95 -1.90 2.69
CA ILE A 229 -30.96 -2.84 3.26
C ILE A 229 -30.33 -2.26 4.52
N PHE A 230 -29.96 -0.98 4.49
CA PHE A 230 -29.34 -0.30 5.63
C PHE A 230 -30.32 -0.07 6.79
N LEU A 231 -31.57 0.33 6.50
CA LEU A 231 -32.62 0.46 7.52
C LEU A 231 -32.88 -0.85 8.25
N GLU A 232 -32.96 -1.96 7.54
CA GLU A 232 -33.17 -3.28 8.13
C GLU A 232 -32.01 -3.70 9.07
N LYS A 233 -30.76 -3.36 8.73
CA LYS A 233 -29.59 -3.77 9.52
C LYS A 233 -29.26 -2.81 10.66
N PHE A 234 -29.34 -1.49 10.41
CA PHE A 234 -28.85 -0.47 11.34
C PHE A 234 -29.97 0.35 11.99
N GLY A 235 -31.23 0.20 11.55
CA GLY A 235 -32.31 1.09 11.96
C GLY A 235 -32.16 2.54 11.48
N LYS A 236 -31.22 2.80 10.58
CA LYS A 236 -30.85 4.12 10.04
C LYS A 236 -30.68 4.06 8.52
N GLY A 237 -30.93 5.16 7.83
CA GLY A 237 -30.74 5.28 6.39
C GLY A 237 -29.27 5.16 5.99
N TYR A 238 -29.05 4.82 4.71
CA TYR A 238 -27.73 4.60 4.14
C TYR A 238 -26.77 5.79 4.37
N ILE A 239 -27.23 7.01 4.09
CA ILE A 239 -26.40 8.23 4.23
C ILE A 239 -26.07 8.50 5.69
N ASP A 240 -27.01 8.23 6.62
CA ASP A 240 -26.77 8.43 8.07
C ASP A 240 -25.70 7.47 8.57
N VAL A 241 -25.77 6.20 8.16
CA VAL A 241 -24.75 5.20 8.49
C VAL A 241 -23.38 5.59 7.95
N ILE A 242 -23.30 6.02 6.69
CA ILE A 242 -22.04 6.52 6.11
C ILE A 242 -21.48 7.65 6.96
N ASN A 243 -22.26 8.68 7.23
CA ASN A 243 -21.81 9.86 7.98
C ASN A 243 -21.34 9.48 9.38
N GLU A 244 -22.05 8.59 10.06
CA GLU A 244 -21.67 8.12 11.40
C GLU A 244 -20.34 7.35 11.38
N LYS A 245 -20.20 6.38 10.46
CA LYS A 245 -19.03 5.47 10.44
C LYS A 245 -17.77 6.11 9.89
N THR A 246 -17.89 7.20 9.11
CA THR A 246 -16.75 7.81 8.43
C THR A 246 -16.40 9.23 8.90
N LYS A 247 -17.21 9.81 9.80
CA LYS A 247 -17.09 11.22 10.22
C LYS A 247 -15.68 11.62 10.68
N LYS A 248 -15.03 10.77 11.47
CA LYS A 248 -13.72 11.05 12.06
C LYS A 248 -12.62 11.40 11.05
N TYR A 249 -12.67 10.86 9.84
CA TYR A 249 -11.68 11.19 8.82
C TYR A 249 -11.94 12.54 8.16
N LYS A 250 -13.19 12.99 8.12
CA LYS A 250 -13.56 14.30 7.63
C LYS A 250 -13.32 15.36 8.69
N TYR A 251 -13.91 15.17 9.84
CA TYR A 251 -13.74 15.97 11.05
C TYR A 251 -14.18 15.15 12.27
N ASP A 252 -13.28 14.99 13.23
CA ASP A 252 -13.59 14.39 14.51
C ASP A 252 -13.74 15.50 15.57
N PRO A 253 -14.92 15.65 16.20
CA PRO A 253 -15.15 16.65 17.24
C PRO A 253 -14.34 16.41 18.52
N GLU A 254 -13.88 15.19 18.80
CA GLU A 254 -13.07 14.85 19.97
C GLU A 254 -11.64 15.35 19.82
N THR A 255 -11.00 15.06 18.67
CA THR A 255 -9.65 15.52 18.37
C THR A 255 -9.61 16.94 17.78
N LYS A 256 -10.75 17.46 17.34
CA LYS A 256 -10.91 18.72 16.58
C LYS A 256 -10.03 18.78 15.33
N SER A 257 -9.77 17.61 14.74
CA SER A 257 -8.93 17.40 13.58
C SER A 257 -9.61 16.47 12.58
N GLY A 258 -8.86 15.93 11.63
CA GLY A 258 -9.36 14.95 10.67
C GLY A 258 -8.30 14.48 9.68
N GLY A 259 -8.68 13.50 8.86
CA GLY A 259 -7.72 12.76 8.03
C GLY A 259 -6.94 11.74 8.85
N THR A 260 -6.23 10.85 8.17
CA THR A 260 -5.37 9.87 8.85
C THR A 260 -4.24 10.55 9.62
N PHE A 261 -3.70 11.65 9.09
CA PHE A 261 -2.65 12.42 9.75
C PHE A 261 -3.14 13.07 11.06
N GLY A 262 -4.24 13.80 11.01
CA GLY A 262 -4.77 14.50 12.17
C GLY A 262 -5.15 13.58 13.32
N GLU A 263 -5.76 12.44 12.98
CA GLU A 263 -6.26 11.47 13.96
C GLU A 263 -5.16 10.63 14.60
N ASN A 264 -4.26 10.06 13.79
CA ASN A 264 -3.35 9.02 14.28
C ASN A 264 -2.32 9.53 15.29
N TYR A 265 -1.82 10.76 15.13
CA TYR A 265 -0.90 11.35 16.12
C TYR A 265 -1.55 11.54 17.49
N ILE A 266 -2.82 11.90 17.52
CA ILE A 266 -3.57 12.08 18.78
C ILE A 266 -3.95 10.75 19.42
N LEU A 267 -4.24 9.72 18.60
CA LEU A 267 -4.66 8.41 19.08
C LEU A 267 -3.49 7.57 19.62
N TYR A 268 -2.36 7.56 18.92
CA TYR A 268 -1.26 6.63 19.25
C TYR A 268 -0.28 7.17 20.28
N LYS A 269 -0.12 8.48 20.39
CA LYS A 269 0.71 9.13 21.42
C LYS A 269 2.11 8.51 21.53
N GLU A 270 2.50 8.05 22.72
CA GLU A 270 3.78 7.38 23.00
C GLU A 270 3.94 5.99 22.33
N LEU A 271 2.89 5.47 21.68
CA LEU A 271 2.94 4.25 20.89
C LEU A 271 3.23 4.51 19.40
N LEU A 272 3.64 5.71 19.04
CA LEU A 272 4.13 5.99 17.69
C LEU A 272 5.44 5.22 17.44
N PRO A 273 5.58 4.52 16.29
CA PRO A 273 6.83 3.88 15.92
C PRO A 273 7.86 4.95 15.50
N LEU A 274 8.87 5.17 16.32
CA LEU A 274 9.89 6.16 16.09
C LEU A 274 11.25 5.50 15.83
N PHE A 275 12.09 6.12 14.99
CA PHE A 275 13.44 5.66 14.70
C PHE A 275 13.49 4.18 14.29
N GLY A 276 12.73 3.79 13.26
CA GLY A 276 12.68 2.40 12.80
C GLY A 276 12.20 1.41 13.87
N TYR A 277 11.25 1.80 14.72
CA TYR A 277 10.81 1.08 15.94
C TYR A 277 11.84 1.03 17.09
N LYS A 278 12.96 1.71 16.99
CA LYS A 278 13.96 1.75 18.08
C LYS A 278 13.37 2.25 19.41
N SER A 279 12.32 3.06 19.35
CA SER A 279 11.57 3.56 20.50
C SER A 279 11.07 2.47 21.46
N ILE A 280 10.93 1.21 21.02
CA ILE A 280 10.52 0.07 21.87
C ILE A 280 11.50 -0.23 23.00
N TYR A 281 12.76 0.14 22.84
CA TYR A 281 13.83 -0.11 23.83
C TYR A 281 13.90 0.95 24.93
N TYR A 282 13.09 2.00 24.84
CA TYR A 282 13.16 3.14 25.74
C TYR A 282 11.90 3.27 26.60
N PRO A 283 12.03 3.83 27.83
CA PRO A 283 10.91 3.98 28.75
C PRO A 283 9.83 4.91 28.20
N LYS A 284 8.62 4.74 28.69
CA LYS A 284 7.41 5.46 28.24
C LYS A 284 7.58 6.99 28.39
N GLU A 285 8.26 7.45 29.44
CA GLU A 285 8.52 8.86 29.72
C GLU A 285 9.34 9.52 28.60
N LEU A 286 10.38 8.84 28.11
CA LEU A 286 11.20 9.35 27.02
C LEU A 286 10.42 9.34 25.70
N ARG A 287 9.65 8.29 25.43
CA ARG A 287 8.76 8.23 24.26
C ARG A 287 7.72 9.36 24.27
N ARG A 288 7.19 9.71 25.45
CA ARG A 288 6.26 10.85 25.63
C ARG A 288 6.94 12.18 25.33
N LYS A 289 8.18 12.39 25.77
CA LYS A 289 8.95 13.60 25.43
C LYS A 289 9.12 13.76 23.90
N HIS A 290 9.43 12.68 23.19
CA HIS A 290 9.46 12.70 21.73
C HIS A 290 8.10 13.00 21.12
N TYR A 291 7.04 12.40 21.63
CA TYR A 291 5.67 12.68 21.20
C TYR A 291 5.30 14.16 21.35
N GLU A 292 5.63 14.79 22.48
CA GLU A 292 5.39 16.23 22.71
C GLU A 292 6.09 17.09 21.66
N ASN A 293 7.34 16.79 21.32
CA ASN A 293 8.06 17.46 20.24
C ASN A 293 7.41 17.22 18.85
N ILE A 294 6.92 16.02 18.58
CA ILE A 294 6.22 15.69 17.34
C ILE A 294 4.90 16.48 17.27
N ILE A 295 4.16 16.59 18.36
CA ILE A 295 2.95 17.42 18.39
C ILE A 295 3.28 18.86 18.04
N GLU A 296 4.33 19.43 18.62
CA GLU A 296 4.71 20.83 18.43
C GLU A 296 5.24 21.12 17.01
N LEU A 297 6.15 20.29 16.50
CA LEU A 297 6.90 20.57 15.27
C LEU A 297 6.29 19.91 14.01
N PHE A 298 5.41 18.91 14.19
CA PHE A 298 4.90 18.10 13.07
C PHE A 298 3.37 18.15 12.97
N TRP A 299 2.66 17.87 14.06
CA TRP A 299 1.20 17.84 14.06
C TRP A 299 0.57 19.22 14.08
N LYS A 300 1.03 20.16 14.91
CA LYS A 300 0.49 21.52 14.95
C LYS A 300 0.60 22.27 13.61
N PRO A 301 1.74 22.25 12.90
CA PRO A 301 1.81 22.83 11.56
C PRO A 301 0.78 22.22 10.59
N PHE A 302 0.56 20.91 10.62
CA PHE A 302 -0.53 20.28 9.88
C PHE A 302 -1.90 20.83 10.32
N GLN A 303 -2.18 20.86 11.61
CA GLN A 303 -3.47 21.30 12.12
C GLN A 303 -3.79 22.73 11.70
N GLU A 304 -2.82 23.65 11.82
CA GLU A 304 -3.01 25.06 11.52
C GLU A 304 -3.05 25.35 10.02
N GLU A 305 -2.04 24.91 9.29
CA GLU A 305 -1.85 25.27 7.88
C GLU A 305 -2.68 24.40 6.93
N VAL A 306 -2.78 23.10 7.21
CA VAL A 306 -3.45 22.15 6.32
C VAL A 306 -4.92 21.99 6.68
N PHE A 307 -5.21 21.61 7.95
CA PHE A 307 -6.56 21.28 8.35
C PHE A 307 -7.46 22.53 8.51
N ILE A 308 -6.97 23.57 9.22
CA ILE A 308 -7.76 24.77 9.51
C ILE A 308 -7.75 25.76 8.34
N LYS A 309 -6.57 26.14 7.83
CA LYS A 309 -6.46 27.18 6.79
C LYS A 309 -6.80 26.69 5.39
N SER A 310 -6.18 25.60 4.94
CA SER A 310 -6.36 25.09 3.57
C SER A 310 -7.77 24.55 3.35
N LYS A 311 -8.35 23.83 4.33
CA LYS A 311 -9.68 23.18 4.27
C LYS A 311 -9.99 22.46 2.96
N SER A 312 -8.97 21.96 2.30
CA SER A 312 -9.14 21.22 1.07
C SER A 312 -9.59 19.79 1.38
N TRP A 313 -10.81 19.49 1.06
CA TRP A 313 -11.51 18.23 1.33
C TRP A 313 -11.58 17.34 0.10
N PHE A 314 -10.63 17.46 -0.81
CA PHE A 314 -10.64 16.67 -2.02
C PHE A 314 -10.47 15.19 -1.73
N THR A 315 -11.08 14.41 -2.57
CA THR A 315 -10.98 12.95 -2.60
C THR A 315 -10.07 12.55 -3.76
N CYS A 316 -9.72 11.28 -3.83
CA CYS A 316 -8.98 10.71 -4.97
C CYS A 316 -9.77 10.75 -6.30
N GLY A 317 -10.98 11.33 -6.32
CA GLY A 317 -11.88 11.39 -7.48
C GLY A 317 -13.01 10.36 -7.44
N ASP A 318 -13.09 9.55 -6.38
CA ASP A 318 -14.22 8.64 -6.13
C ASP A 318 -15.45 9.40 -5.60
N LEU A 319 -16.62 8.78 -5.72
CA LEU A 319 -17.81 9.17 -4.96
C LEU A 319 -17.55 8.83 -3.47
N CYS A 320 -17.18 9.84 -2.71
CA CYS A 320 -16.66 9.66 -1.35
C CYS A 320 -16.96 10.85 -0.45
N ASN A 321 -17.32 10.60 0.82
CA ASN A 321 -17.50 11.61 1.84
C ASN A 321 -16.48 11.51 3.00
N VAL A 322 -15.57 10.53 2.94
CA VAL A 322 -14.55 10.31 3.98
C VAL A 322 -13.53 11.43 4.02
N ALA A 323 -13.10 11.92 2.85
CA ALA A 323 -12.04 12.93 2.72
C ALA A 323 -10.81 12.61 3.61
N CYS A 324 -10.35 11.35 3.56
CA CYS A 324 -9.31 10.81 4.45
C CYS A 324 -7.96 11.49 4.30
N LYS A 325 -7.70 12.13 3.17
CA LYS A 325 -6.49 12.89 2.88
C LYS A 325 -6.81 14.37 2.89
N LYS A 326 -5.91 15.18 3.43
CA LYS A 326 -5.98 16.64 3.36
C LYS A 326 -4.99 17.11 2.29
N VAL A 327 -5.14 18.35 1.82
CA VAL A 327 -4.31 18.88 0.75
C VAL A 327 -3.57 20.12 1.21
N TYR A 328 -2.27 20.14 0.99
CA TYR A 328 -1.41 21.28 1.30
C TYR A 328 -0.44 21.53 0.15
N LYS A 329 -0.36 22.77 -0.32
CA LYS A 329 0.49 23.17 -1.46
C LYS A 329 0.30 22.27 -2.69
N GLY A 330 -0.96 21.81 -2.93
CA GLY A 330 -1.30 20.94 -4.03
C GLY A 330 -0.91 19.47 -3.85
N LYS A 331 -0.45 19.06 -2.67
CA LYS A 331 -0.07 17.69 -2.34
C LYS A 331 -1.00 17.11 -1.28
N LYS A 332 -1.27 15.82 -1.38
CA LYS A 332 -2.02 15.10 -0.34
C LYS A 332 -1.17 14.94 0.93
N VAL A 333 -1.83 15.04 2.07
CA VAL A 333 -1.23 14.81 3.38
C VAL A 333 -1.99 13.69 4.08
N ASP A 334 -1.32 12.58 4.33
CA ASP A 334 -1.82 11.42 5.07
C ASP A 334 -0.73 10.85 6.01
N TYR A 335 -1.15 10.03 6.98
CA TYR A 335 -0.30 9.63 8.10
C TYR A 335 0.92 8.81 7.67
N GLU A 336 0.68 7.68 6.96
CA GLU A 336 1.73 6.71 6.74
C GLU A 336 2.93 7.26 5.94
N PRO A 337 2.74 7.95 4.81
CA PRO A 337 3.87 8.54 4.07
C PRO A 337 4.64 9.57 4.88
N PHE A 338 3.91 10.47 5.56
CA PHE A 338 4.53 11.54 6.35
C PHE A 338 5.21 11.01 7.61
N HIS A 339 4.65 10.00 8.27
CA HIS A 339 5.30 9.36 9.41
C HIS A 339 6.56 8.60 8.99
N SER A 340 6.50 7.92 7.85
CA SER A 340 7.60 7.14 7.28
C SER A 340 8.85 7.97 7.00
N LEU A 341 8.69 9.15 6.39
CA LEU A 341 9.77 10.09 6.07
C LEU A 341 9.87 11.27 7.06
N GLY A 342 9.13 11.17 8.14
CA GLY A 342 9.12 12.06 9.28
C GLY A 342 9.68 11.37 10.53
N PRO A 343 8.85 11.22 11.60
CA PRO A 343 9.30 10.72 12.89
C PRO A 343 9.95 9.33 12.86
N PHE A 344 9.60 8.49 11.91
CA PHE A 344 10.16 7.15 11.75
C PHE A 344 11.66 7.16 11.38
N ILE A 345 12.13 8.20 10.70
CA ILE A 345 13.54 8.41 10.35
C ILE A 345 14.23 9.50 11.19
N GLY A 346 13.59 9.93 12.28
CA GLY A 346 14.12 11.04 13.10
C GLY A 346 14.07 12.39 12.38
N ASN A 347 12.95 12.69 11.71
CA ASN A 347 12.65 13.98 11.11
C ASN A 347 11.32 14.51 11.67
N TYR A 348 11.36 15.49 12.57
CA TYR A 348 10.18 16.06 13.23
C TYR A 348 9.72 17.38 12.60
N ILE A 349 10.24 17.74 11.44
CA ILE A 349 9.86 18.98 10.75
C ILE A 349 8.88 18.67 9.61
N PHE A 350 7.64 19.14 9.76
CA PHE A 350 6.55 18.87 8.81
C PHE A 350 6.90 19.23 7.36
N GLU A 351 7.47 20.41 7.12
CA GLU A 351 7.85 20.85 5.78
C GLU A 351 9.00 20.02 5.18
N GLU A 352 9.92 19.51 5.99
CA GLU A 352 10.99 18.62 5.52
C GLU A 352 10.42 17.23 5.13
N ALA A 353 9.46 16.70 5.92
CA ALA A 353 8.78 15.48 5.55
C ALA A 353 7.96 15.64 4.25
N LEU A 354 7.28 16.79 4.08
CA LEU A 354 6.57 17.10 2.83
C LEU A 354 7.49 17.07 1.61
N LYS A 355 8.70 17.65 1.71
CA LYS A 355 9.70 17.61 0.62
C LYS A 355 10.13 16.19 0.27
N LEU A 356 10.40 15.37 1.28
CA LEU A 356 10.84 13.99 1.08
C LEU A 356 9.71 13.12 0.48
N VAL A 357 8.48 13.28 0.99
CA VAL A 357 7.30 12.58 0.45
C VAL A 357 7.07 12.96 -1.01
N ASP A 358 7.11 14.27 -1.33
CA ASP A 358 6.96 14.74 -2.71
C ASP A 358 8.06 14.20 -3.64
N LEU A 359 9.31 14.11 -3.16
CA LEU A 359 10.41 13.53 -3.93
C LEU A 359 10.17 12.04 -4.25
N VAL A 360 9.77 11.24 -3.25
CA VAL A 360 9.49 9.82 -3.45
C VAL A 360 8.26 9.61 -4.35
N ASP A 361 7.22 10.43 -4.16
CA ASP A 361 6.03 10.44 -5.02
C ASP A 361 6.38 10.79 -6.47
N GLN A 362 7.27 11.76 -6.72
CA GLN A 362 7.76 12.10 -8.08
C GLN A 362 8.44 10.91 -8.75
N TYR A 363 9.25 10.15 -8.03
CA TYR A 363 9.86 8.93 -8.54
C TYR A 363 8.86 7.78 -8.71
N GLY A 364 7.68 7.85 -8.11
CA GLY A 364 6.69 6.79 -8.15
C GLY A 364 7.13 5.55 -7.38
N MET A 365 7.60 5.71 -6.13
CA MET A 365 8.02 4.62 -5.24
C MET A 365 7.09 4.47 -4.03
N ASP A 366 7.14 3.31 -3.38
CA ASP A 366 6.48 3.05 -2.09
C ASP A 366 7.15 3.87 -0.98
N VAL A 367 6.49 4.95 -0.54
CA VAL A 367 7.02 5.87 0.47
C VAL A 367 7.26 5.18 1.81
N ILE A 368 6.40 4.21 2.18
CA ILE A 368 6.55 3.46 3.44
C ILE A 368 7.82 2.62 3.39
N GLU A 369 7.99 1.85 2.31
CA GLU A 369 9.17 1.00 2.14
C GLU A 369 10.47 1.82 2.09
N VAL A 370 10.45 2.98 1.42
CA VAL A 370 11.60 3.89 1.38
C VAL A 370 11.98 4.38 2.79
N GLY A 371 11.00 4.73 3.62
CA GLY A 371 11.27 5.10 5.01
C GLY A 371 11.88 3.95 5.84
N TYR A 372 11.45 2.71 5.61
CA TYR A 372 12.10 1.55 6.23
C TYR A 372 13.55 1.35 5.74
N VAL A 373 13.82 1.53 4.47
CA VAL A 373 15.20 1.49 3.93
C VAL A 373 16.06 2.55 4.60
N ILE A 374 15.58 3.78 4.70
CA ILE A 374 16.33 4.89 5.30
C ILE A 374 16.57 4.64 6.79
N SER A 375 15.53 4.29 7.55
CA SER A 375 15.67 4.03 8.99
C SER A 375 16.60 2.86 9.28
N TRP A 376 16.56 1.81 8.47
CA TRP A 376 17.47 0.68 8.54
C TRP A 376 18.91 1.08 8.29
N LEU A 377 19.19 1.83 7.21
CA LEU A 377 20.53 2.32 6.89
C LEU A 377 21.08 3.26 7.98
N PHE A 378 20.24 4.14 8.53
CA PHE A 378 20.63 5.03 9.63
C PHE A 378 21.07 4.23 10.86
N ASP A 379 20.33 3.18 11.19
CA ASP A 379 20.62 2.34 12.34
C ASP A 379 21.88 1.48 12.13
N LEU A 380 22.10 0.96 10.91
CA LEU A 380 23.32 0.25 10.56
C LEU A 380 24.57 1.14 10.66
N VAL A 381 24.45 2.42 10.26
CA VAL A 381 25.55 3.38 10.39
C VAL A 381 25.81 3.75 11.86
N GLU A 382 24.75 3.98 12.63
CA GLU A 382 24.90 4.28 14.06
C GLU A 382 25.57 3.13 14.82
N ASN A 383 25.20 1.88 14.48
CA ASN A 383 25.78 0.68 15.09
C ASN A 383 27.11 0.23 14.44
N LYS A 384 27.70 1.03 13.55
CA LYS A 384 28.99 0.81 12.89
C LYS A 384 29.09 -0.49 12.07
N LEU A 385 27.94 -1.02 11.64
CA LEU A 385 27.90 -2.12 10.67
C LEU A 385 28.23 -1.63 9.26
N LEU A 386 27.85 -0.37 8.95
CA LEU A 386 28.24 0.35 7.74
C LEU A 386 28.86 1.69 8.10
N GLY A 387 29.85 2.13 7.32
CA GLY A 387 30.30 3.51 7.32
C GLY A 387 29.42 4.38 6.40
N PRO A 388 29.27 5.68 6.68
CA PRO A 388 28.46 6.56 5.80
C PRO A 388 28.95 6.54 4.34
N GLY A 389 30.26 6.53 4.10
CA GLY A 389 30.83 6.45 2.74
C GLY A 389 30.45 5.19 1.98
N GLU A 390 30.17 4.07 2.67
CA GLU A 390 29.75 2.80 2.02
C GLU A 390 28.33 2.88 1.44
N ILE A 391 27.53 3.84 1.90
CA ILE A 391 26.19 4.12 1.37
C ILE A 391 26.13 5.48 0.65
N GLY A 392 27.30 5.98 0.20
CA GLY A 392 27.39 7.20 -0.59
C GLY A 392 27.19 8.51 0.18
N LEU A 393 27.34 8.50 1.50
CA LEU A 393 27.18 9.68 2.36
C LEU A 393 28.54 10.23 2.82
N ASN A 394 28.61 11.56 3.03
CA ASN A 394 29.78 12.24 3.57
C ASN A 394 29.66 12.55 5.06
N GLU A 395 28.54 12.23 5.67
CA GLU A 395 28.23 12.57 7.06
C GLU A 395 27.36 11.50 7.72
N TYR A 396 27.43 11.43 9.05
CA TYR A 396 26.64 10.49 9.83
C TYR A 396 25.20 10.98 10.03
N PRO A 397 24.19 10.13 9.84
CA PRO A 397 22.84 10.44 10.31
C PRO A 397 22.83 10.52 11.84
N ILE A 398 21.88 11.25 12.41
CA ILE A 398 21.67 11.30 13.86
C ILE A 398 20.49 10.40 14.21
N PHE A 399 20.78 9.22 14.72
CA PHE A 399 19.75 8.21 15.01
C PHE A 399 19.76 7.77 16.48
N ASN A 400 20.36 8.60 17.35
CA ASN A 400 20.39 8.42 18.80
C ASN A 400 19.10 8.94 19.42
N PHE A 401 18.27 8.03 19.96
CA PHE A 401 16.97 8.35 20.52
C PHE A 401 17.04 9.20 21.80
N GLU A 402 18.04 8.99 22.65
CA GLU A 402 18.17 9.69 23.95
C GLU A 402 18.60 11.16 23.79
N ASN A 403 19.54 11.39 22.87
CA ASN A 403 20.21 12.70 22.72
C ASN A 403 19.84 13.39 21.40
N PHE A 404 18.61 13.22 20.95
CA PHE A 404 18.12 13.78 19.70
C PHE A 404 17.66 15.22 19.89
N ASP A 405 18.23 16.16 19.12
CA ASP A 405 17.72 17.53 18.98
C ASP A 405 16.58 17.54 17.95
N PRO A 406 15.32 17.73 18.39
CA PRO A 406 14.15 17.60 17.52
C PRO A 406 14.15 18.53 16.30
N LYS A 407 14.88 19.64 16.37
CA LYS A 407 14.93 20.64 15.30
C LYS A 407 16.18 20.49 14.44
N ASN A 408 17.36 20.58 15.02
CA ASN A 408 18.61 20.58 14.26
C ASN A 408 18.91 19.22 13.62
N ASP A 409 18.72 18.14 14.38
CA ASP A 409 18.96 16.79 13.86
C ASP A 409 17.94 16.36 12.81
N SER A 410 16.69 16.85 12.90
CA SER A 410 15.68 16.64 11.87
C SER A 410 16.10 17.19 10.51
N TYR A 411 16.60 18.43 10.46
CA TYR A 411 17.10 19.02 9.20
C TYR A 411 18.27 18.24 8.62
N LYS A 412 19.17 17.76 9.48
CA LYS A 412 20.31 16.94 9.04
C LYS A 412 19.85 15.61 8.47
N ASN A 413 18.99 14.91 9.21
CA ASN A 413 18.44 13.62 8.76
C ASN A 413 17.65 13.75 7.46
N SER A 414 16.87 14.83 7.29
CA SER A 414 16.15 15.11 6.05
C SER A 414 17.07 15.22 4.83
N LYS A 415 18.17 15.98 4.95
CA LYS A 415 19.15 16.12 3.86
C LYS A 415 19.87 14.81 3.52
N ILE A 416 20.15 13.99 4.53
CA ILE A 416 20.77 12.67 4.33
C ILE A 416 19.76 11.73 3.66
N ALA A 417 18.49 11.74 4.11
CA ALA A 417 17.43 10.96 3.52
C ALA A 417 17.22 11.27 2.03
N GLU A 418 17.25 12.55 1.65
CA GLU A 418 17.18 13.00 0.25
C GLU A 418 18.29 12.35 -0.61
N LYS A 419 19.54 12.35 -0.13
CA LYS A 419 20.68 11.70 -0.84
C LYS A 419 20.47 10.20 -1.00
N ILE A 420 19.93 9.51 0.01
CA ILE A 420 19.62 8.07 -0.07
C ILE A 420 18.52 7.83 -1.12
N ILE A 421 17.43 8.60 -1.08
CA ILE A 421 16.33 8.48 -2.06
C ILE A 421 16.86 8.62 -3.49
N GLU A 422 17.66 9.66 -3.73
CA GLU A 422 18.29 9.84 -5.05
C GLU A 422 19.25 8.70 -5.41
N GLY A 423 20.03 8.23 -4.45
CA GLY A 423 20.98 7.13 -4.63
C GLY A 423 20.30 5.80 -5.02
N LEU A 424 19.11 5.52 -4.48
CA LEU A 424 18.31 4.34 -4.85
C LEU A 424 17.90 4.37 -6.33
N ILE A 425 17.63 5.56 -6.87
CA ILE A 425 17.26 5.72 -8.30
C ILE A 425 18.50 5.75 -9.19
N LYS A 426 19.54 6.52 -8.82
CA LYS A 426 20.75 6.71 -9.62
C LYS A 426 21.65 5.47 -9.68
N LYS A 427 21.51 4.56 -8.71
CA LYS A 427 22.33 3.34 -8.59
C LYS A 427 23.84 3.60 -8.64
N ASN A 428 24.29 4.72 -8.13
CA ASN A 428 25.69 5.14 -8.12
C ASN A 428 26.49 4.62 -6.92
N ASN A 429 25.87 3.77 -6.12
CA ASN A 429 26.46 3.13 -4.94
C ASN A 429 26.09 1.65 -4.90
N GLU A 430 27.05 0.77 -4.60
CA GLU A 430 26.86 -0.70 -4.62
C GLU A 430 25.76 -1.16 -3.66
N ILE A 431 25.76 -0.67 -2.42
CA ILE A 431 24.76 -1.08 -1.40
C ILE A 431 23.37 -0.55 -1.78
N LEU A 432 23.26 0.71 -2.19
CA LEU A 432 21.98 1.28 -2.62
C LEU A 432 21.44 0.58 -3.87
N SER A 433 22.33 0.21 -4.82
CA SER A 433 21.95 -0.58 -5.99
C SER A 433 21.41 -1.97 -5.61
N LEU A 434 22.12 -2.65 -4.69
CA LEU A 434 21.68 -3.95 -4.17
C LEU A 434 20.29 -3.86 -3.53
N ILE A 435 20.07 -2.84 -2.69
CA ILE A 435 18.78 -2.62 -2.03
C ILE A 435 17.68 -2.33 -3.06
N SER A 436 17.95 -1.47 -4.04
CA SER A 436 17.00 -1.14 -5.11
C SER A 436 16.57 -2.34 -5.95
N GLU A 437 17.42 -3.35 -6.06
CA GLU A 437 17.13 -4.55 -6.85
C GLU A 437 16.47 -5.67 -6.02
N LYS A 438 16.94 -5.88 -4.79
CA LYS A 438 16.62 -7.07 -3.99
C LYS A 438 15.71 -6.80 -2.79
N GLY A 439 15.57 -5.55 -2.37
CA GLY A 439 14.86 -5.18 -1.15
C GLY A 439 15.63 -5.49 0.14
N ILE A 440 15.06 -5.12 1.28
CA ILE A 440 15.74 -5.18 2.59
C ILE A 440 16.12 -6.61 2.98
N ARG A 441 15.19 -7.57 2.92
CA ARG A 441 15.40 -8.93 3.42
C ARG A 441 16.54 -9.66 2.69
N VAL A 442 16.55 -9.63 1.36
CA VAL A 442 17.59 -10.30 0.56
C VAL A 442 18.91 -9.55 0.67
N SER A 443 18.87 -8.21 0.63
CA SER A 443 20.07 -7.39 0.80
C SER A 443 20.72 -7.61 2.15
N SER A 444 19.95 -7.71 3.24
CA SER A 444 20.51 -7.96 4.56
C SER A 444 21.20 -9.33 4.66
N LYS A 445 20.68 -10.37 4.01
CA LYS A 445 21.33 -11.70 3.95
C LYS A 445 22.67 -11.62 3.23
N ILE A 446 22.74 -10.92 2.09
CA ILE A 446 23.99 -10.72 1.34
C ILE A 446 25.00 -9.91 2.16
N LEU A 447 24.54 -8.84 2.83
CA LEU A 447 25.40 -8.00 3.67
C LEU A 447 25.90 -8.76 4.92
N ASN A 448 25.11 -9.67 5.49
CA ASN A 448 25.54 -10.55 6.59
C ASN A 448 26.75 -11.42 6.19
N GLU A 449 26.76 -11.94 4.97
CA GLU A 449 27.90 -12.72 4.47
C GLU A 449 29.09 -11.82 4.12
N LYS A 450 28.84 -10.70 3.42
CA LYS A 450 29.89 -9.77 2.99
C LYS A 450 30.63 -9.11 4.15
N TYR A 451 29.95 -8.80 5.24
CA TYR A 451 30.48 -8.07 6.40
C TYR A 451 30.47 -8.92 7.68
N LYS A 452 30.66 -10.21 7.56
CA LYS A 452 30.60 -11.18 8.67
C LYS A 452 31.45 -10.80 9.89
N GLU A 453 32.66 -10.27 9.67
CA GLU A 453 33.56 -9.84 10.73
C GLU A 453 33.06 -8.61 11.51
N ARG A 454 32.13 -7.87 11.01
CA ARG A 454 31.54 -6.71 11.72
C ARG A 454 30.39 -7.10 12.62
N ILE A 455 29.85 -8.31 12.44
CA ILE A 455 28.72 -8.83 13.20
C ILE A 455 29.24 -9.34 14.54
N LYS A 456 28.84 -8.68 15.63
CA LYS A 456 29.12 -9.12 17.01
C LYS A 456 27.93 -9.88 17.55
N ASP A 457 26.82 -9.15 17.83
CA ASP A 457 25.62 -9.70 18.46
C ASP A 457 24.43 -9.71 17.50
N ASN A 458 24.23 -8.60 16.74
CA ASN A 458 23.10 -8.41 15.86
C ASN A 458 23.55 -8.38 14.39
N LYS A 459 22.79 -9.09 13.55
CA LYS A 459 22.95 -9.15 12.10
C LYS A 459 22.29 -7.93 11.43
N PHE A 460 22.54 -7.70 10.15
CA PHE A 460 21.95 -6.59 9.39
C PHE A 460 20.42 -6.60 9.42
N ASN A 461 19.79 -7.76 9.31
CA ASN A 461 18.33 -7.88 9.38
C ASN A 461 17.76 -7.61 10.78
N ASP A 462 18.55 -7.65 11.85
CA ASP A 462 18.07 -7.47 13.21
C ASP A 462 17.68 -6.02 13.54
N TYR A 463 18.00 -5.08 12.65
CA TYR A 463 17.72 -3.65 12.81
C TYR A 463 16.45 -3.15 12.09
N VAL A 464 15.66 -4.05 11.53
CA VAL A 464 14.45 -3.67 10.79
C VAL A 464 13.28 -4.59 11.13
N VAL A 465 12.05 -4.06 11.12
CA VAL A 465 10.82 -4.84 11.34
C VAL A 465 10.22 -5.24 10.00
N TYR A 466 9.99 -6.52 9.79
CA TYR A 466 9.24 -7.06 8.66
C TYR A 466 8.61 -8.41 8.99
N ALA A 467 7.55 -8.74 8.26
CA ALA A 467 6.99 -10.10 8.22
C ALA A 467 7.54 -10.84 7.01
N SER A 468 7.92 -12.10 7.17
CA SER A 468 8.65 -12.90 6.19
C SER A 468 7.77 -13.94 5.51
N PHE A 469 8.02 -14.21 4.22
CA PHE A 469 7.29 -15.20 3.41
C PHE A 469 8.29 -16.01 2.58
N GLY A 470 8.18 -17.35 2.67
CA GLY A 470 9.12 -18.22 2.00
C GLY A 470 10.58 -17.83 2.23
N ASN A 471 11.42 -17.97 1.22
CA ASN A 471 12.86 -17.72 1.33
C ASN A 471 13.27 -16.25 1.15
N GLU A 472 12.54 -15.47 0.36
CA GLU A 472 12.93 -14.11 -0.04
C GLU A 472 11.84 -13.06 0.17
N GLY A 473 10.56 -13.47 0.17
CA GLY A 473 9.44 -12.55 0.27
C GLY A 473 9.30 -11.93 1.65
N TYR A 474 8.92 -10.65 1.70
CA TYR A 474 8.65 -9.96 2.95
C TYR A 474 7.68 -8.80 2.74
N ILE A 475 7.17 -8.24 3.84
CA ILE A 475 6.49 -6.96 3.86
C ILE A 475 6.83 -6.20 5.14
N THR A 476 7.14 -4.92 4.99
CA THR A 476 7.28 -4.01 6.12
C THR A 476 5.87 -3.61 6.61
N PRO A 477 5.60 -3.61 7.92
CA PRO A 477 4.28 -3.25 8.44
C PRO A 477 3.97 -1.77 8.20
N ASN A 478 2.69 -1.40 8.23
CA ASN A 478 2.35 0.00 8.39
C ASN A 478 2.73 0.44 9.81
N LEU A 479 2.97 1.70 9.96
CA LEU A 479 3.63 2.38 11.06
C LEU A 479 2.74 2.51 12.30
N TYR A 480 2.40 1.33 12.89
CA TYR A 480 1.57 1.20 14.10
C TYR A 480 2.12 0.13 15.02
N TRP A 481 1.82 0.23 16.29
CA TRP A 481 1.98 -0.85 17.27
C TRP A 481 0.70 -1.70 17.25
N SER A 482 0.57 -2.56 16.27
CA SER A 482 -0.58 -3.45 16.15
C SER A 482 -0.10 -4.88 15.90
N PRO A 483 -0.51 -5.84 16.74
CA PRO A 483 -0.14 -7.25 16.57
C PRO A 483 -0.44 -7.78 15.18
N GLY A 484 -1.61 -7.47 14.63
CA GLY A 484 -2.01 -7.92 13.29
C GLY A 484 -1.13 -7.43 12.15
N MET A 485 -0.31 -6.38 12.36
CA MET A 485 0.58 -5.86 11.32
C MET A 485 1.92 -6.57 11.25
N VAL A 486 2.30 -7.29 12.29
CA VAL A 486 3.56 -8.03 12.34
C VAL A 486 3.34 -9.54 12.38
N ALA A 487 2.12 -10.01 12.60
CA ALA A 487 1.81 -11.42 12.56
C ALA A 487 2.02 -11.98 11.15
N PRO A 488 2.82 -13.04 11.01
CA PRO A 488 3.06 -13.67 9.71
C PRO A 488 1.82 -14.45 9.28
N MET A 489 1.14 -13.97 8.27
CA MET A 489 -0.05 -14.62 7.69
C MET A 489 0.05 -14.72 6.17
N TYR A 490 -0.81 -15.48 5.53
CA TYR A 490 -0.92 -15.45 4.07
C TYR A 490 -1.29 -14.06 3.59
N ILE A 491 -0.52 -13.51 2.68
CA ILE A 491 -0.64 -12.12 2.25
C ILE A 491 -1.82 -11.91 1.31
N LEU A 492 -2.52 -10.80 1.57
CA LEU A 492 -3.59 -10.26 0.75
C LEU A 492 -3.17 -9.04 -0.07
N GLY A 493 -1.86 -8.77 -0.14
CA GLY A 493 -1.39 -7.53 -0.71
C GLY A 493 -1.49 -6.32 0.20
N LYS A 494 -2.31 -6.42 1.24
CA LYS A 494 -2.33 -5.54 2.39
C LYS A 494 -2.29 -6.42 3.62
N TYR A 495 -1.53 -6.00 4.65
CA TYR A 495 -1.73 -6.64 5.93
C TYR A 495 -3.16 -6.32 6.37
N TRP A 496 -3.82 -7.31 6.94
CA TRP A 496 -5.00 -7.03 7.70
C TRP A 496 -4.56 -6.60 9.07
N THR A 497 -5.42 -5.90 9.71
CA THR A 497 -5.16 -5.38 11.01
C THR A 497 -6.14 -5.99 11.99
N ASP A 498 -5.61 -6.73 12.93
CA ASP A 498 -6.27 -6.88 14.20
C ASP A 498 -5.90 -5.67 15.05
N TYR A 499 -6.85 -4.79 15.29
CA TYR A 499 -6.69 -3.61 16.14
C TYR A 499 -7.02 -3.90 17.61
N SER A 500 -7.08 -5.16 18.00
CA SER A 500 -7.37 -5.55 19.38
C SER A 500 -6.32 -5.07 20.40
N ASN A 501 -5.19 -4.57 19.91
CA ASN A 501 -4.07 -4.07 20.70
C ASN A 501 -3.46 -5.09 21.67
N SER A 502 -3.67 -6.39 21.44
CA SER A 502 -3.08 -7.43 22.30
C SER A 502 -2.62 -8.63 21.48
N PHE A 503 -1.54 -9.25 21.92
CA PHE A 503 -1.18 -10.59 21.48
C PHE A 503 -1.95 -11.58 22.37
N ALA A 504 -3.05 -12.11 21.86
CA ALA A 504 -3.79 -13.18 22.48
C ALA A 504 -3.07 -14.53 22.34
N ARG A 505 -3.59 -15.58 22.99
CA ARG A 505 -3.15 -16.95 22.73
C ARG A 505 -3.19 -17.27 21.25
N PRO A 506 -2.27 -18.09 20.74
CA PRO A 506 -2.11 -18.34 19.30
C PRO A 506 -3.40 -18.73 18.58
N GLU A 507 -4.17 -19.65 19.16
CA GLU A 507 -5.41 -20.15 18.56
C GLU A 507 -6.52 -19.10 18.53
N ILE A 508 -6.60 -18.20 19.54
CA ILE A 508 -7.55 -17.10 19.60
C ILE A 508 -7.18 -16.05 18.56
N PHE A 509 -5.89 -15.73 18.49
CA PHE A 509 -5.37 -14.75 17.54
C PHE A 509 -5.51 -15.26 16.09
N ALA A 510 -5.28 -16.55 15.84
CA ALA A 510 -5.50 -17.17 14.53
C ALA A 510 -6.96 -17.08 14.09
N ARG A 511 -7.92 -17.35 15.00
CA ARG A 511 -9.34 -17.27 14.71
C ARG A 511 -9.79 -15.84 14.37
N SER A 512 -9.39 -14.85 15.16
CA SER A 512 -9.74 -13.45 14.91
C SER A 512 -9.11 -12.94 13.62
N SER A 513 -7.85 -13.28 13.38
CA SER A 513 -7.11 -12.93 12.17
C SER A 513 -7.71 -13.57 10.92
N TYR A 514 -8.11 -14.85 10.98
CA TYR A 514 -8.80 -15.55 9.89
C TYR A 514 -10.11 -14.86 9.52
N GLY A 515 -10.97 -14.59 10.52
CA GLY A 515 -12.24 -13.87 10.28
C GLY A 515 -12.02 -12.48 9.69
N ARG A 516 -10.98 -11.78 10.14
CA ARG A 516 -10.61 -10.48 9.59
C ARG A 516 -10.11 -10.57 8.16
N ALA A 517 -9.28 -11.55 7.84
CA ALA A 517 -8.72 -11.77 6.52
C ALA A 517 -9.81 -12.09 5.46
N ILE A 518 -10.83 -12.87 5.82
CA ILE A 518 -11.99 -13.09 4.95
C ILE A 518 -12.66 -11.76 4.60
N ASN A 519 -12.99 -10.94 5.58
CA ASN A 519 -13.68 -9.69 5.34
C ASN A 519 -12.84 -8.71 4.51
N GLU A 520 -11.54 -8.59 4.80
CA GLU A 520 -10.63 -7.72 4.02
C GLU A 520 -10.51 -8.22 2.57
N SER A 521 -10.40 -9.54 2.33
CA SER A 521 -10.31 -10.07 0.98
C SER A 521 -11.58 -9.79 0.17
N LEU A 522 -12.76 -9.93 0.77
CA LEU A 522 -14.04 -9.64 0.12
C LEU A 522 -14.22 -8.15 -0.16
N ILE A 523 -13.85 -7.27 0.75
CA ILE A 523 -13.88 -5.81 0.56
C ILE A 523 -13.01 -5.41 -0.63
N GLU A 524 -11.79 -5.93 -0.72
CA GLU A 524 -10.89 -5.65 -1.84
C GLU A 524 -11.39 -6.29 -3.16
N ASP A 525 -11.91 -7.53 -3.12
CA ASP A 525 -12.46 -8.24 -4.28
C ASP A 525 -13.60 -7.47 -4.95
N LEU A 526 -14.40 -6.79 -4.14
CA LEU A 526 -15.51 -5.98 -4.62
C LEU A 526 -15.13 -4.53 -4.97
N GLY A 527 -13.84 -4.16 -4.90
CA GLY A 527 -13.36 -2.80 -5.20
C GLY A 527 -13.80 -1.75 -4.18
N ILE A 528 -14.10 -2.16 -2.94
CA ILE A 528 -14.56 -1.29 -1.88
C ILE A 528 -13.36 -0.64 -1.16
N CYS A 529 -13.43 0.66 -0.96
CA CYS A 529 -12.43 1.38 -0.20
C CYS A 529 -12.42 0.96 1.28
N ARG A 530 -11.25 0.65 1.80
CA ARG A 530 -11.02 0.22 3.18
C ARG A 530 -11.66 1.12 4.26
N PHE A 531 -11.77 2.41 4.01
CA PHE A 531 -12.42 3.35 4.94
C PHE A 531 -13.94 3.17 5.04
N TYR A 532 -14.55 2.40 4.15
CA TYR A 532 -15.97 2.03 4.17
C TYR A 532 -16.24 0.64 4.72
N ARG A 533 -15.23 -0.11 5.16
CA ARG A 533 -15.43 -1.48 5.68
C ARG A 533 -16.46 -1.55 6.80
N GLY A 534 -16.41 -0.67 7.78
CA GLY A 534 -17.38 -0.61 8.88
C GLY A 534 -18.82 -0.24 8.44
N VAL A 535 -18.99 0.29 7.21
CA VAL A 535 -20.28 0.54 6.57
C VAL A 535 -20.81 -0.73 5.89
N TYR A 536 -19.96 -1.40 5.11
CA TYR A 536 -20.42 -2.48 4.22
C TYR A 536 -20.31 -3.88 4.80
N GLU A 537 -19.30 -4.20 5.60
CA GLU A 537 -19.12 -5.56 6.15
C GLU A 537 -20.39 -6.14 6.79
N PRO A 538 -21.16 -5.36 7.60
CA PRO A 538 -22.37 -5.89 8.23
C PRO A 538 -23.54 -6.20 7.28
N VAL A 539 -23.51 -5.70 6.05
CA VAL A 539 -24.58 -5.83 5.04
C VAL A 539 -24.09 -6.47 3.74
N LEU A 540 -22.82 -6.85 3.66
CA LEU A 540 -22.16 -7.20 2.40
C LEU A 540 -22.84 -8.37 1.68
N ASP A 541 -23.16 -9.45 2.38
CA ASP A 541 -23.84 -10.63 1.82
C ASP A 541 -25.18 -10.23 1.18
N LYS A 542 -26.00 -9.49 1.92
CA LYS A 542 -27.31 -9.06 1.44
C LYS A 542 -27.19 -8.08 0.28
N LEU A 543 -26.31 -7.09 0.42
CA LEU A 543 -26.08 -6.09 -0.63
C LEU A 543 -25.62 -6.74 -1.92
N TYR A 544 -24.65 -7.66 -1.85
CA TYR A 544 -24.14 -8.38 -3.02
C TYR A 544 -25.24 -9.21 -3.68
N LYS A 545 -25.99 -10.00 -2.91
CA LYS A 545 -27.08 -10.84 -3.41
C LYS A 545 -28.19 -10.02 -4.08
N GLU A 546 -28.63 -8.95 -3.45
CA GLU A 546 -29.71 -8.10 -3.99
C GLU A 546 -29.30 -7.38 -5.29
N ILE A 547 -28.03 -6.93 -5.38
CA ILE A 547 -27.53 -6.22 -6.56
C ILE A 547 -27.22 -7.18 -7.71
N THR A 548 -26.52 -8.29 -7.44
CA THR A 548 -25.99 -9.18 -8.47
C THR A 548 -26.89 -10.40 -8.76
N GLY A 549 -27.78 -10.74 -7.83
CA GLY A 549 -28.57 -11.97 -7.87
C GLY A 549 -27.81 -13.23 -7.45
N LYS A 550 -26.60 -13.13 -6.94
CA LYS A 550 -25.71 -14.24 -6.56
C LYS A 550 -25.37 -14.20 -5.08
N ASP A 551 -25.09 -15.35 -4.50
CA ASP A 551 -24.53 -15.45 -3.17
C ASP A 551 -23.02 -15.12 -3.18
N LEU A 552 -22.54 -14.54 -2.08
CA LEU A 552 -21.14 -14.16 -1.91
C LEU A 552 -20.33 -15.37 -1.43
N ASP A 553 -19.32 -15.78 -2.19
CA ASP A 553 -18.40 -16.85 -1.81
C ASP A 553 -17.34 -16.31 -0.83
N LYS A 554 -17.13 -16.98 0.29
CA LYS A 554 -16.19 -16.61 1.37
C LYS A 554 -14.89 -17.42 1.34
N ASN A 555 -14.70 -18.27 0.34
CA ASN A 555 -13.50 -19.11 0.22
C ASN A 555 -12.28 -18.38 -0.34
N LEU A 556 -12.43 -17.14 -0.80
CA LEU A 556 -11.37 -16.38 -1.45
C LEU A 556 -10.06 -16.37 -0.66
N TYR A 557 -10.11 -16.20 0.66
CA TYR A 557 -8.90 -16.18 1.48
C TYR A 557 -8.18 -17.54 1.53
N LYS A 558 -8.94 -18.65 1.51
CA LYS A 558 -8.37 -20.00 1.36
C LYS A 558 -7.63 -20.14 0.03
N GLU A 559 -8.25 -19.73 -1.07
CA GLU A 559 -7.64 -19.81 -2.40
C GLU A 559 -6.35 -18.97 -2.51
N ILE A 560 -6.30 -17.80 -1.85
CA ILE A 560 -5.09 -16.98 -1.73
C ILE A 560 -3.98 -17.72 -0.97
N ALA A 561 -4.34 -18.39 0.14
CA ALA A 561 -3.38 -19.18 0.91
C ALA A 561 -2.85 -20.36 0.09
N GLU A 562 -3.73 -21.08 -0.61
CA GLU A 562 -3.35 -22.18 -1.51
C GLU A 562 -2.40 -21.71 -2.63
N TYR A 563 -2.66 -20.55 -3.22
CA TYR A 563 -1.76 -19.97 -4.21
C TYR A 563 -0.39 -19.63 -3.59
N SER A 564 -0.37 -19.04 -2.39
CA SER A 564 0.89 -18.69 -1.70
C SER A 564 1.73 -19.92 -1.37
N ILE A 565 1.08 -21.03 -1.01
CA ILE A 565 1.74 -22.33 -0.80
C ILE A 565 2.38 -22.81 -2.10
N LYS A 566 1.63 -22.82 -3.21
CA LYS A 566 2.14 -23.19 -4.54
C LYS A 566 3.33 -22.33 -4.98
N ALA A 567 3.33 -21.06 -4.58
CA ALA A 567 4.39 -20.10 -4.88
C ALA A 567 5.62 -20.20 -3.95
N ASN A 568 5.65 -21.13 -3.00
CA ASN A 568 6.66 -21.23 -1.93
C ASN A 568 6.82 -19.91 -1.15
N ALA A 569 5.71 -19.21 -0.94
CA ALA A 569 5.65 -17.93 -0.24
C ALA A 569 4.74 -17.99 0.99
N GLU A 570 4.81 -19.09 1.72
CA GLU A 570 4.12 -19.24 3.00
C GLU A 570 4.70 -18.29 4.04
N PRO A 571 3.86 -17.85 5.01
CA PRO A 571 4.37 -17.11 6.15
C PRO A 571 5.36 -17.95 6.96
N VAL A 572 6.43 -17.31 7.43
CA VAL A 572 7.46 -17.92 8.27
C VAL A 572 7.65 -17.14 9.57
N LEU A 573 8.29 -17.75 10.56
CA LEU A 573 8.63 -17.11 11.83
C LEU A 573 9.39 -15.80 11.60
N TRP A 574 9.25 -14.85 12.52
CA TRP A 574 10.03 -13.61 12.50
C TRP A 574 11.52 -13.88 12.45
N GLU A 575 12.20 -13.29 11.47
CA GLU A 575 13.66 -13.44 11.29
C GLU A 575 14.46 -12.31 11.94
N SER A 576 13.82 -11.17 12.17
CA SER A 576 14.45 -9.97 12.73
C SER A 576 14.29 -9.92 14.23
N LYS A 577 15.42 -9.69 14.94
CA LYS A 577 15.39 -9.46 16.39
C LYS A 577 14.48 -8.29 16.75
N ARG A 578 14.51 -7.17 16.00
CA ARG A 578 13.64 -6.03 16.27
C ARG A 578 12.15 -6.36 16.11
N ALA A 579 11.79 -7.23 15.17
CA ALA A 579 10.41 -7.70 15.05
C ALA A 579 9.99 -8.53 16.26
N MET A 580 10.85 -9.44 16.74
CA MET A 580 10.60 -10.22 17.95
C MET A 580 10.51 -9.32 19.19
N ASP A 581 11.43 -8.38 19.36
CA ASP A 581 11.43 -7.43 20.47
C ASP A 581 10.18 -6.52 20.46
N LEU A 582 9.70 -6.13 19.26
CA LEU A 582 8.44 -5.40 19.11
C LEU A 582 7.25 -6.24 19.56
N VAL A 583 7.18 -7.51 19.17
CA VAL A 583 6.15 -8.47 19.60
C VAL A 583 6.13 -8.61 21.11
N SER A 584 7.29 -8.87 21.73
CA SER A 584 7.43 -8.96 23.19
C SER A 584 7.02 -7.65 23.89
N THR A 585 7.44 -6.51 23.36
CA THR A 585 7.11 -5.20 23.93
C THR A 585 5.62 -4.88 23.82
N MET A 586 4.98 -5.19 22.69
CA MET A 586 3.52 -5.03 22.55
C MET A 586 2.77 -5.92 23.54
N CYS A 587 3.20 -7.16 23.70
CA CYS A 587 2.61 -8.08 24.68
C CYS A 587 2.66 -7.53 26.10
N ARG A 588 3.81 -7.00 26.50
CA ARG A 588 4.02 -6.43 27.84
C ARG A 588 3.28 -5.11 28.07
N GLU A 589 3.27 -4.21 27.09
CA GLU A 589 2.73 -2.85 27.27
C GLU A 589 1.25 -2.72 26.94
N LEU A 590 0.71 -3.58 26.09
CA LEU A 590 -0.72 -3.58 25.72
C LEU A 590 -1.56 -4.57 26.55
N ASN A 591 -1.05 -4.92 27.74
CA ASN A 591 -1.75 -5.76 28.75
C ASN A 591 -2.19 -7.14 28.25
N SER A 592 -1.40 -7.78 27.40
CA SER A 592 -1.60 -9.18 27.08
C SER A 592 -0.95 -10.05 28.15
N ASN A 593 -1.75 -10.58 29.06
CA ASN A 593 -1.29 -11.53 30.07
C ASN A 593 -1.35 -12.99 29.60
N ASP A 594 -1.85 -13.22 28.39
CA ASP A 594 -2.16 -14.56 27.90
C ASP A 594 -0.94 -15.32 27.38
N TRP A 595 0.12 -14.59 26.98
CA TRP A 595 1.38 -15.16 26.47
C TRP A 595 2.57 -14.28 26.83
N LYS A 596 3.72 -14.91 27.12
CA LYS A 596 4.97 -14.21 27.41
C LYS A 596 6.06 -14.65 26.44
N PHE A 597 6.81 -13.69 25.92
CA PHE A 597 7.96 -13.90 25.08
C PHE A 597 9.22 -13.53 25.86
N GLU A 598 9.85 -14.50 26.53
CA GLU A 598 11.05 -14.31 27.36
C GLU A 598 12.31 -14.87 26.69
N LYS A 599 12.16 -15.93 25.91
CA LYS A 599 13.24 -16.60 25.17
C LYS A 599 12.80 -16.96 23.75
N TYR A 600 13.75 -17.31 22.91
CA TYR A 600 13.50 -17.62 21.49
C TYR A 600 12.48 -18.76 21.29
N GLU A 601 12.51 -19.76 22.14
CA GLU A 601 11.59 -20.90 22.11
C GLU A 601 10.13 -20.47 22.25
N ASP A 602 9.85 -19.40 23.01
CA ASP A 602 8.48 -18.90 23.21
C ASP A 602 7.89 -18.33 21.91
N TYR A 603 8.73 -17.70 21.06
CA TYR A 603 8.33 -17.23 19.74
C TYR A 603 8.07 -18.40 18.77
N VAL A 604 8.93 -19.44 18.84
CA VAL A 604 8.77 -20.65 18.01
C VAL A 604 7.49 -21.38 18.37
N GLU A 605 7.21 -21.55 19.67
CA GLU A 605 6.01 -22.22 20.15
C GLU A 605 4.75 -21.44 19.76
N TRP A 606 4.72 -20.14 20.03
CA TRP A 606 3.59 -19.29 19.65
C TRP A 606 3.32 -19.34 18.14
N TRP A 607 4.37 -19.23 17.34
CA TRP A 607 4.28 -19.27 15.89
C TRP A 607 3.73 -20.60 15.39
N LYS A 608 4.24 -21.71 15.93
CA LYS A 608 3.81 -23.06 15.56
C LYS A 608 2.33 -23.26 15.83
N GLU A 609 1.87 -22.94 17.02
CA GLU A 609 0.46 -23.06 17.40
C GLU A 609 -0.44 -22.13 16.59
N PHE A 610 0.03 -20.91 16.34
CA PHE A 610 -0.68 -19.94 15.49
C PHE A 610 -0.86 -20.47 14.07
N LYS A 611 0.24 -20.93 13.44
CA LYS A 611 0.23 -21.45 12.07
C LYS A 611 -0.65 -22.70 11.95
N GLU A 612 -0.55 -23.63 12.90
CA GLU A 612 -1.39 -24.83 12.93
C GLU A 612 -2.88 -24.48 13.06
N SER A 613 -3.22 -23.55 13.92
CA SER A 613 -4.59 -23.08 14.10
C SER A 613 -5.13 -22.37 12.85
N LEU A 614 -4.31 -21.52 12.23
CA LEU A 614 -4.67 -20.81 11.00
C LEU A 614 -4.90 -21.80 9.84
N ASP A 615 -4.02 -22.76 9.64
CA ASP A 615 -4.12 -23.79 8.59
C ASP A 615 -5.37 -24.65 8.79
N LYS A 616 -5.72 -24.95 10.05
CA LYS A 616 -6.97 -25.67 10.38
C LYS A 616 -8.21 -24.86 10.00
N TYR A 617 -8.27 -23.54 10.32
CA TYR A 617 -9.37 -22.67 9.92
C TYR A 617 -9.49 -22.56 8.38
N LEU A 618 -8.36 -22.56 7.68
CA LEU A 618 -8.30 -22.56 6.22
C LEU A 618 -8.66 -23.91 5.59
N GLY A 619 -8.67 -25.01 6.38
CA GLY A 619 -8.86 -26.36 5.86
C GLY A 619 -7.68 -26.82 4.99
N LEU A 620 -6.46 -26.38 5.28
CA LEU A 620 -5.22 -26.74 4.57
C LEU A 620 -4.53 -27.96 5.16
N LYS A 621 -4.84 -28.31 6.41
CA LYS A 621 -4.42 -29.55 7.10
C LYS A 621 -5.65 -30.26 7.64
N ASN A 622 -5.73 -31.56 7.41
CA ASN A 622 -6.68 -32.46 8.07
C ASN A 622 -6.19 -32.82 9.47
#